data_f59194dc523260fb1cd9c992a94520c1
#
_entry.id   f59194dc523260fb1cd9c992a94520c1
#
_cell.length_a   1.000
_cell.length_b   1.000
_cell.length_c   1.000
_cell.angle_alpha   90.00
_cell.angle_beta   90.00
_cell.angle_gamma   90.00
#
_symmetry.space_group_name_H-M   'P 1'
#
loop_
_entity.id
_entity.type
_entity.pdbx_description
1 polymer ?
#
loop_
_entity_poly.entity_id
_entity_poly.type
_entity_poly.pdbx_seq_one_letter_code
_entity_poly.pdbx_strand_id
1 'polypeptide(L)'
;TSYADITGQTPEGDTVSLAATVRKPGNRYVLLDFGALWCGPCRAEFPNLAALYEKYHSRGFDIFGVSYDANRKRWLECIETYGMRWTQIHQGFGLHPRQTQAWSDYTLGGIPSCFLIDCATEKIIAKQLRGEALAQKLSELLD
;
A
#
# COMPACT_ATOMS: atom_id res chain seq x y z
N THR A 1 9.96 -14.36 -4.14
CA THR A 1 10.88 -13.37 -3.56
C THR A 1 10.30 -12.84 -2.25
N SER A 2 11.11 -12.81 -1.20
CA SER A 2 10.70 -12.25 0.08
C SER A 2 10.51 -10.73 -0.02
N TYR A 3 9.55 -10.19 0.75
CA TYR A 3 9.42 -8.74 0.81
C TYR A 3 10.53 -8.14 1.68
N ALA A 4 10.87 -6.88 1.44
CA ALA A 4 11.73 -6.10 2.31
C ALA A 4 10.86 -5.30 3.28
N ASP A 5 11.21 -5.30 4.57
CA ASP A 5 10.43 -4.54 5.55
C ASP A 5 10.56 -3.04 5.31
N ILE A 6 9.50 -2.32 5.66
CA ILE A 6 9.42 -0.87 5.54
C ILE A 6 8.94 -0.34 6.89
N THR A 7 9.60 0.69 7.40
CA THR A 7 9.10 1.44 8.55
C THR A 7 8.81 2.87 8.15
N GLY A 8 7.82 3.45 8.76
CA GLY A 8 7.45 4.83 8.49
C GLY A 8 6.46 5.34 9.52
N GLN A 9 6.05 6.59 9.36
CA GLN A 9 5.15 7.24 10.31
C GLN A 9 3.74 7.30 9.76
N THR A 10 2.78 6.97 10.63
CA THR A 10 1.34 7.09 10.34
C THR A 10 0.90 8.54 10.42
N PRO A 11 -0.35 8.86 9.97
CA PRO A 11 -0.90 10.21 10.13
C PRO A 11 -0.90 10.71 11.58
N GLU A 12 -1.00 9.81 12.56
CA GLU A 12 -0.99 10.14 13.99
C GLU A 12 0.42 10.28 14.55
N GLY A 13 1.46 10.03 13.76
CA GLY A 13 2.85 10.16 14.16
C GLY A 13 3.48 8.92 14.78
N ASP A 14 2.75 7.80 14.79
CA ASP A 14 3.28 6.53 15.27
C ASP A 14 4.22 5.91 14.23
N THR A 15 5.30 5.28 14.69
CA THR A 15 6.16 4.50 13.81
C THR A 15 5.64 3.08 13.71
N VAL A 16 5.39 2.61 12.49
CA VAL A 16 4.89 1.26 12.24
C VAL A 16 5.70 0.60 11.13
N SER A 17 5.58 -0.73 11.03
CA SER A 17 6.30 -1.50 10.01
C SER A 17 5.35 -2.28 9.11
N LEU A 18 5.77 -2.54 7.88
CA LEU A 18 5.08 -3.44 6.96
C LEU A 18 4.99 -4.85 7.57
N ALA A 19 6.05 -5.32 8.22
CA ALA A 19 6.07 -6.63 8.85
C ALA A 19 4.93 -6.80 9.89
N ALA A 20 4.62 -5.77 10.64
CA ALA A 20 3.52 -5.81 11.60
C ALA A 20 2.17 -6.04 10.92
N THR A 21 1.96 -5.46 9.75
CA THR A 21 0.75 -5.68 8.95
C THR A 21 0.73 -7.08 8.33
N VAL A 22 1.84 -7.51 7.76
CA VAL A 22 1.95 -8.85 7.15
C VAL A 22 1.72 -9.95 8.18
N ARG A 23 2.18 -9.74 9.41
CA ARG A 23 2.07 -10.73 10.51
C ARG A 23 0.85 -10.52 11.41
N LYS A 24 0.00 -9.56 11.07
CA LYS A 24 -1.21 -9.29 11.86
C LYS A 24 -2.14 -10.52 11.79
N PRO A 25 -2.63 -11.02 12.94
CA PRO A 25 -3.56 -12.15 12.96
C PRO A 25 -4.79 -11.87 12.10
N GLY A 26 -5.14 -12.81 11.24
CA GLY A 26 -6.26 -12.69 10.32
C GLY A 26 -5.87 -12.20 8.93
N ASN A 27 -4.73 -11.55 8.78
CA ASN A 27 -4.27 -11.14 7.45
C ASN A 27 -3.72 -12.33 6.66
N ARG A 28 -4.19 -12.47 5.42
CA ARG A 28 -3.77 -13.52 4.49
C ARG A 28 -2.97 -12.95 3.33
N TYR A 29 -3.36 -11.78 2.83
CA TYR A 29 -2.70 -11.09 1.71
C TYR A 29 -2.64 -9.61 2.01
N VAL A 30 -1.48 -9.01 1.79
CA VAL A 30 -1.26 -7.56 1.95
C VAL A 30 -0.83 -6.97 0.62
N LEU A 31 -1.55 -5.95 0.16
CA LEU A 31 -1.13 -5.16 -0.98
C LEU A 31 -0.28 -4.00 -0.47
N LEU A 32 0.99 -4.00 -0.82
CA LEU A 32 1.89 -2.88 -0.59
C LEU A 32 1.73 -1.91 -1.76
N ASP A 33 1.23 -0.71 -1.50
CA ASP A 33 0.88 0.27 -2.52
C ASP A 33 1.67 1.57 -2.35
N PHE A 34 2.38 1.98 -3.39
CA PHE A 34 3.13 3.24 -3.43
C PHE A 34 2.39 4.25 -4.29
N GLY A 35 2.05 5.39 -3.72
CA GLY A 35 1.29 6.39 -4.45
C GLY A 35 1.35 7.78 -3.84
N ALA A 36 0.61 8.71 -4.45
CA ALA A 36 0.51 10.09 -4.00
C ALA A 36 -0.71 10.77 -4.59
N LEU A 37 -1.18 11.83 -3.94
CA LEU A 37 -2.30 12.64 -4.42
C LEU A 37 -1.99 13.33 -5.77
N TRP A 38 -0.74 13.75 -5.97
CA TRP A 38 -0.31 14.42 -7.21
C TRP A 38 -0.19 13.47 -8.41
N CYS A 39 -0.28 12.18 -8.19
CA CYS A 39 -0.14 11.17 -9.24
C CYS A 39 -1.53 10.82 -9.81
N GLY A 40 -1.78 11.19 -11.07
CA GLY A 40 -3.07 10.95 -11.73
C GLY A 40 -3.49 9.47 -11.76
N PRO A 41 -2.62 8.56 -12.25
CA PRO A 41 -2.94 7.12 -12.24
C PRO A 41 -3.15 6.56 -10.83
N CYS A 42 -2.45 7.08 -9.81
CA CYS A 42 -2.70 6.70 -8.42
C CYS A 42 -4.10 7.08 -7.99
N ARG A 43 -4.54 8.32 -8.28
CA ARG A 43 -5.90 8.76 -7.96
C ARG A 43 -6.95 7.92 -8.65
N ALA A 44 -6.70 7.53 -9.89
CA ALA A 44 -7.65 6.70 -10.65
C ALA A 44 -7.86 5.33 -9.99
N GLU A 45 -6.86 4.79 -9.32
CA GLU A 45 -6.93 3.48 -8.69
C GLU A 45 -7.48 3.51 -7.26
N PHE A 46 -7.38 4.62 -6.53
CA PHE A 46 -7.82 4.69 -5.14
C PHE A 46 -9.25 4.23 -4.89
N PRO A 47 -10.24 4.62 -5.72
CA PRO A 47 -11.61 4.10 -5.53
C PRO A 47 -11.70 2.57 -5.66
N ASN A 48 -10.94 1.98 -6.56
CA ASN A 48 -10.89 0.52 -6.72
C ASN A 48 -10.28 -0.14 -5.49
N LEU A 49 -9.20 0.42 -4.95
CA LEU A 49 -8.58 -0.09 -3.73
C LEU A 49 -9.54 0.00 -2.54
N ALA A 50 -10.26 1.10 -2.40
CA ALA A 50 -11.23 1.27 -1.33
C ALA A 50 -12.37 0.25 -1.44
N ALA A 51 -12.87 0.01 -2.65
CA ALA A 51 -13.93 -0.97 -2.90
C ALA A 51 -13.46 -2.40 -2.59
N LEU A 52 -12.25 -2.76 -3.00
CA LEU A 52 -11.68 -4.10 -2.75
C LEU A 52 -11.36 -4.30 -1.27
N TYR A 53 -10.88 -3.26 -0.60
CA TYR A 53 -10.67 -3.31 0.84
C TYR A 53 -11.99 -3.56 1.58
N GLU A 54 -13.04 -2.84 1.23
CA GLU A 54 -14.37 -3.03 1.80
C GLU A 54 -14.86 -4.47 1.60
N LYS A 55 -14.68 -5.01 0.40
CA LYS A 55 -15.16 -6.34 0.04
C LYS A 55 -14.38 -7.46 0.71
N TYR A 56 -13.05 -7.36 0.78
CA TYR A 56 -12.19 -8.48 1.12
C TYR A 56 -11.46 -8.35 2.46
N HIS A 57 -11.54 -7.22 3.15
CA HIS A 57 -10.82 -7.03 4.40
C HIS A 57 -11.19 -8.11 5.43
N SER A 58 -12.48 -8.40 5.59
CA SER A 58 -12.94 -9.42 6.53
C SER A 58 -12.51 -10.83 6.14
N ARG A 59 -12.05 -11.04 4.91
CA ARG A 59 -11.55 -12.32 4.42
C ARG A 59 -10.03 -12.43 4.45
N GLY A 60 -9.35 -11.44 5.01
CA GLY A 60 -7.90 -11.46 5.19
C GLY A 60 -7.11 -10.58 4.22
N PHE A 61 -7.76 -9.70 3.46
CA PHE A 61 -7.07 -8.75 2.61
C PHE A 61 -6.80 -7.45 3.37
N ASP A 62 -5.55 -7.01 3.35
CA ASP A 62 -5.17 -5.72 3.92
C ASP A 62 -4.32 -4.95 2.92
N ILE A 63 -4.20 -3.65 3.13
CA ILE A 63 -3.39 -2.76 2.31
C ILE A 63 -2.43 -2.00 3.22
N PHE A 64 -1.20 -1.82 2.76
CA PHE A 64 -0.21 -0.98 3.41
C PHE A 64 0.23 0.08 2.40
N GLY A 65 -0.17 1.32 2.63
CA GLY A 65 0.09 2.43 1.71
C GLY A 65 1.35 3.19 2.11
N VAL A 66 2.20 3.48 1.12
CA VAL A 66 3.37 4.33 1.28
C VAL A 66 3.14 5.58 0.44
N SER A 67 3.14 6.73 1.10
CA SER A 67 2.86 8.01 0.46
C SER A 67 4.13 8.72 0.03
N TYR A 68 4.09 9.28 -1.17
CA TYR A 68 5.08 10.24 -1.68
C TYR A 68 4.48 11.63 -1.84
N ASP A 69 3.47 11.96 -1.04
CA ASP A 69 2.88 13.30 -1.00
C ASP A 69 3.90 14.32 -0.48
N ALA A 70 3.76 15.58 -0.94
CA ALA A 70 4.75 16.62 -0.67
C ALA A 70 4.82 17.02 0.81
N ASN A 71 3.70 16.91 1.53
CA ASN A 71 3.61 17.28 2.94
C ASN A 71 2.41 16.61 3.61
N ARG A 72 2.34 16.76 4.93
CA ARG A 72 1.30 16.13 5.74
C ARG A 72 -0.10 16.58 5.33
N LYS A 73 -0.30 17.85 5.03
CA LYS A 73 -1.61 18.38 4.65
C LYS A 73 -2.15 17.70 3.39
N ARG A 74 -1.32 17.59 2.35
CA ARG A 74 -1.70 16.92 1.10
C ARG A 74 -1.98 15.43 1.30
N TRP A 75 -1.18 14.80 2.13
CA TRP A 75 -1.34 13.40 2.48
C TRP A 75 -2.68 13.13 3.17
N LEU A 76 -3.02 13.94 4.18
CA LEU A 76 -4.30 13.82 4.89
C LEU A 76 -5.50 14.09 3.96
N GLU A 77 -5.37 15.06 3.07
CA GLU A 77 -6.40 15.32 2.05
C GLU A 77 -6.62 14.09 1.17
N CYS A 78 -5.55 13.43 0.76
CA CYS A 78 -5.61 12.21 -0.06
C CYS A 78 -6.34 11.09 0.67
N ILE A 79 -5.93 10.80 1.89
CA ILE A 79 -6.53 9.75 2.71
C ILE A 79 -8.03 10.00 2.92
N GLU A 80 -8.40 11.22 3.25
CA GLU A 80 -9.80 11.58 3.52
C GLU A 80 -10.64 11.55 2.25
N THR A 81 -10.14 12.16 1.18
CA THR A 81 -10.88 12.26 -0.08
C THR A 81 -11.22 10.89 -0.65
N TYR A 82 -10.31 9.94 -0.54
CA TYR A 82 -10.48 8.62 -1.15
C TYR A 82 -10.86 7.52 -0.16
N GLY A 83 -11.13 7.88 1.11
CA GLY A 83 -11.59 6.92 2.11
C GLY A 83 -10.61 5.78 2.36
N MET A 84 -9.33 6.10 2.44
CA MET A 84 -8.28 5.10 2.63
C MET A 84 -8.22 4.67 4.10
N ARG A 85 -8.84 3.55 4.42
CA ARG A 85 -9.00 3.08 5.82
C ARG A 85 -7.88 2.17 6.30
N TRP A 86 -6.95 1.82 5.44
CA TRP A 86 -5.82 0.96 5.77
C TRP A 86 -4.64 1.77 6.31
N THR A 87 -3.64 1.07 6.81
CA THR A 87 -2.42 1.70 7.30
C THR A 87 -1.76 2.51 6.19
N GLN A 88 -1.45 3.76 6.50
CA GLN A 88 -0.76 4.68 5.61
C GLN A 88 0.50 5.18 6.32
N ILE A 89 1.61 5.22 5.61
CA ILE A 89 2.86 5.74 6.16
C ILE A 89 3.54 6.69 5.19
N HIS A 90 4.43 7.52 5.72
CA HIS A 90 5.44 8.22 4.94
C HIS A 90 6.83 7.95 5.53
N GLN A 91 7.86 8.13 4.72
CA GLN A 91 9.25 7.99 5.14
C GLN A 91 10.01 9.33 5.17
N GLY A 92 9.30 10.43 5.16
CA GLY A 92 9.83 11.79 5.24
C GLY A 92 9.22 12.69 4.18
N PHE A 93 8.70 13.82 4.62
CA PHE A 93 8.23 14.88 3.72
C PHE A 93 9.40 15.72 3.26
N GLY A 94 9.28 16.29 2.05
CA GLY A 94 10.33 17.13 1.49
C GLY A 94 11.50 16.37 0.85
N LEU A 95 11.50 15.05 0.93
CA LEU A 95 12.45 14.20 0.23
C LEU A 95 11.92 13.87 -1.17
N HIS A 96 12.82 13.80 -2.13
CA HIS A 96 12.47 13.20 -3.41
C HIS A 96 12.15 11.71 -3.16
N PRO A 97 11.12 11.14 -3.79
CA PRO A 97 10.79 9.71 -3.58
C PRO A 97 11.98 8.77 -3.71
N ARG A 98 12.89 9.05 -4.64
CA ARG A 98 14.11 8.25 -4.86
C ARG A 98 15.09 8.25 -3.69
N GLN A 99 14.94 9.18 -2.74
CA GLN A 99 15.79 9.27 -1.56
C GLN A 99 15.26 8.43 -0.40
N THR A 100 14.09 7.82 -0.56
CA THR A 100 13.52 6.96 0.49
C THR A 100 14.08 5.56 0.41
N GLN A 101 14.21 4.91 1.58
CA GLN A 101 14.72 3.54 1.66
C GLN A 101 13.83 2.57 0.87
N ALA A 102 12.52 2.76 0.96
CA ALA A 102 11.56 1.89 0.27
C ALA A 102 11.70 1.93 -1.25
N TRP A 103 11.96 3.09 -1.83
CA TRP A 103 12.18 3.20 -3.27
C TRP A 103 13.35 2.32 -3.72
N SER A 104 14.47 2.41 -2.99
CA SER A 104 15.66 1.62 -3.29
C SER A 104 15.40 0.12 -3.07
N ASP A 105 14.83 -0.25 -1.92
CA ASP A 105 14.61 -1.65 -1.56
C ASP A 105 13.69 -2.38 -2.54
N TYR A 106 12.69 -1.68 -3.09
CA TYR A 106 11.74 -2.26 -4.04
C TYR A 106 12.10 -1.96 -5.48
N THR A 107 13.22 -1.30 -5.72
CA THR A 107 13.71 -0.97 -7.06
C THR A 107 12.60 -0.29 -7.88
N LEU A 108 11.96 0.72 -7.29
CA LEU A 108 10.85 1.40 -7.95
C LEU A 108 11.33 2.20 -9.15
N GLY A 109 10.59 2.12 -10.26
CA GLY A 109 10.81 2.94 -11.44
C GLY A 109 9.88 4.15 -11.51
N GLY A 110 8.84 4.16 -10.68
CA GLY A 110 7.84 5.22 -10.66
C GLY A 110 6.66 4.83 -9.78
N ILE A 111 5.66 5.69 -9.72
CA ILE A 111 4.38 5.42 -9.07
C ILE A 111 3.25 5.61 -10.09
N PRO A 112 2.12 4.88 -9.95
CA PRO A 112 1.86 3.89 -8.90
C PRO A 112 2.70 2.63 -9.08
N SER A 113 3.06 2.02 -7.96
CA SER A 113 3.68 0.68 -7.93
C SER A 113 3.04 -0.10 -6.80
N CYS A 114 2.80 -1.38 -7.02
CA CYS A 114 2.21 -2.22 -5.97
C CYS A 114 2.74 -3.65 -6.03
N PHE A 115 2.70 -4.29 -4.86
CA PHE A 115 3.21 -5.67 -4.67
C PHE A 115 2.24 -6.41 -3.77
N LEU A 116 1.79 -7.58 -4.21
CA LEU A 116 0.91 -8.41 -3.39
C LEU A 116 1.75 -9.43 -2.62
N ILE A 117 1.61 -9.43 -1.30
CA ILE A 117 2.38 -10.27 -0.39
C ILE A 117 1.48 -11.35 0.18
N ASP A 118 1.93 -12.61 0.12
CA ASP A 118 1.30 -13.73 0.81
C ASP A 118 1.82 -13.74 2.26
N CYS A 119 0.92 -13.52 3.21
CA CYS A 119 1.29 -13.43 4.62
C CYS A 119 1.81 -14.74 5.20
N ALA A 120 1.35 -15.89 4.69
CA ALA A 120 1.78 -17.19 5.19
C ALA A 120 3.23 -17.50 4.83
N THR A 121 3.65 -17.15 3.62
CA THR A 121 5.01 -17.41 3.13
C THR A 121 5.93 -16.21 3.25
N GLU A 122 5.37 -15.03 3.47
CA GLU A 122 6.06 -13.72 3.48
C GLU A 122 6.76 -13.43 2.16
N LYS A 123 6.16 -13.89 1.06
CA LYS A 123 6.71 -13.67 -0.28
C LYS A 123 5.80 -12.80 -1.13
N ILE A 124 6.43 -12.05 -2.03
CA ILE A 124 5.72 -11.29 -3.05
C ILE A 124 5.25 -12.29 -4.11
N ILE A 125 3.94 -12.35 -4.32
CA ILE A 125 3.33 -13.29 -5.27
C ILE A 125 2.85 -12.62 -6.55
N ALA A 126 2.75 -11.30 -6.59
CA ALA A 126 2.36 -10.55 -7.78
C ALA A 126 2.84 -9.11 -7.68
N LYS A 127 3.03 -8.46 -8.83
CA LYS A 127 3.46 -7.07 -8.94
C LYS A 127 2.57 -6.33 -9.93
N GLN A 128 2.35 -5.04 -9.66
CA GLN A 128 1.65 -4.13 -10.58
C GLN A 128 0.24 -4.58 -10.96
N LEU A 129 -0.48 -5.15 -10.01
CA LEU A 129 -1.89 -5.51 -10.20
C LEU A 129 -2.77 -4.30 -9.88
N ARG A 130 -3.62 -3.93 -10.83
CA ARG A 130 -4.57 -2.80 -10.68
C ARG A 130 -5.89 -3.15 -11.34
N GLY A 131 -6.95 -2.39 -10.98
CA GLY A 131 -8.25 -2.49 -11.62
C GLY A 131 -8.80 -3.91 -11.61
N GLU A 132 -9.28 -4.35 -12.76
CA GLU A 132 -9.86 -5.68 -12.95
C GLU A 132 -8.87 -6.81 -12.63
N ALA A 133 -7.59 -6.64 -12.97
CA ALA A 133 -6.57 -7.67 -12.70
C ALA A 133 -6.40 -7.92 -11.20
N LEU A 134 -6.41 -6.85 -10.39
CA LEU A 134 -6.35 -6.99 -8.94
C LEU A 134 -7.64 -7.62 -8.39
N ALA A 135 -8.79 -7.15 -8.85
CA ALA A 135 -10.07 -7.69 -8.43
C ALA A 135 -10.17 -9.19 -8.73
N GLN A 136 -9.76 -9.60 -9.92
CA GLN A 136 -9.76 -11.01 -10.32
C GLN A 136 -8.80 -11.84 -9.49
N LYS A 137 -7.61 -11.32 -9.20
CA LYS A 137 -6.64 -12.03 -8.36
C LYS A 137 -7.16 -12.26 -6.95
N LEU A 138 -7.77 -11.24 -6.36
CA LEU A 138 -8.37 -11.38 -5.03
C LEU A 138 -9.55 -12.34 -5.03
N SER A 139 -10.35 -12.34 -6.08
CA SER A 139 -11.44 -13.30 -6.25
C SER A 139 -10.90 -14.74 -6.30
N GLU A 140 -9.84 -14.98 -7.06
CA GLU A 140 -9.19 -16.29 -7.14
C GLU A 140 -8.65 -16.75 -5.78
N LEU A 141 -8.12 -15.83 -4.98
CA LEU A 141 -7.48 -16.17 -3.71
C LEU A 141 -8.46 -16.25 -2.53
N LEU A 142 -9.52 -15.47 -2.54
CA LEU A 142 -10.35 -15.23 -1.36
C LEU A 142 -11.83 -15.56 -1.50
N ASP A 143 -12.34 -15.77 -2.70
CA ASP A 143 -13.75 -16.18 -2.90
C ASP A 143 -13.98 -17.65 -2.58
#